data_0b3ec3b1a31d1734f5a64aab9910eece
#
_entry.id   0b3ec3b1a31d1734f5a64aab9910eece
#
_cell.length_a   1.000
_cell.length_b   1.000
_cell.length_c   1.000
_cell.angle_alpha   90.00
_cell.angle_beta   90.00
_cell.angle_gamma   90.00
#
_symmetry.space_group_name_H-M   'P 1'
#
loop_
_entity.id
_entity.type
_entity.pdbx_description
1 polymer ?
#
loop_
_entity_poly.entity_id
_entity_poly.type
_entity_poly.pdbx_seq_one_letter_code
_entity_poly.pdbx_strand_id
1 'polypeptide(L)'
;MNSYRDYTWDVVRGIGILMVVLGHCAPRPLVDFVYLFHMGLFFFVSGYFLKITDNGSFLENEKKYIKRKLRTLWLPFVIFTLFILGLQDFFVNHYMAETRYPGLEGVKMAIMVLGFKQVDNPILCPIWFLKSLFFSCILVYTIMLWIRKEKFRLLFFVALYAMVTVLQNLNFPLPTAIFRELTVTFIIYMGFVACKYKVVQKWGRLSENHNSQNVS
;
A
#
# COMPACT_ATOMS: atom_id res chain seq x y z
N MET A 1 16.17 24.34 -17.67
CA MET A 1 15.70 24.39 -16.27
C MET A 1 16.06 23.06 -15.63
N ASN A 2 17.10 23.03 -14.81
CA ASN A 2 17.49 21.85 -14.05
C ASN A 2 16.39 21.57 -13.03
N SER A 3 15.58 20.53 -13.25
CA SER A 3 14.66 20.01 -12.26
C SER A 3 15.49 19.45 -11.11
N TYR A 4 15.61 20.18 -10.02
CA TYR A 4 16.22 19.68 -8.79
C TYR A 4 15.38 18.48 -8.34
N ARG A 5 15.99 17.29 -8.37
CA ARG A 5 15.36 16.06 -7.90
C ARG A 5 15.17 16.16 -6.40
N ASP A 6 13.93 16.12 -5.93
CA ASP A 6 13.62 16.12 -4.50
C ASP A 6 13.96 14.75 -3.90
N TYR A 7 15.12 14.66 -3.27
CA TYR A 7 15.62 13.42 -2.63
C TYR A 7 14.86 13.05 -1.36
N THR A 8 14.04 13.93 -0.81
CA THR A 8 13.28 13.71 0.43
C THR A 8 12.47 12.41 0.36
N TRP A 9 11.80 12.18 -0.77
CA TRP A 9 10.96 10.99 -0.95
C TRP A 9 11.76 9.72 -1.19
N ASP A 10 12.96 9.81 -1.74
CA ASP A 10 13.85 8.66 -1.88
C ASP A 10 14.39 8.25 -0.48
N VAL A 11 14.71 9.21 0.39
CA VAL A 11 15.08 8.98 1.79
C VAL A 11 13.90 8.37 2.56
N VAL A 12 12.70 8.92 2.44
CA VAL A 12 11.49 8.38 3.11
C VAL A 12 11.24 6.93 2.71
N ARG A 13 11.37 6.59 1.44
CA ARG A 13 11.25 5.19 0.97
C ARG A 13 12.37 4.30 1.51
N GLY A 14 13.61 4.81 1.53
CA GLY A 14 14.76 4.10 2.10
C GLY A 14 14.56 3.77 3.57
N ILE A 15 14.12 4.74 4.37
CA ILE A 15 13.76 4.53 5.79
C ILE A 15 12.63 3.50 5.90
N GLY A 16 11.59 3.60 5.05
CA GLY A 16 10.50 2.64 5.03
C GLY A 16 10.98 1.20 4.77
N ILE A 17 11.91 0.99 3.83
CA ILE A 17 12.51 -0.32 3.55
C ILE A 17 13.32 -0.83 4.75
N LEU A 18 14.14 0.03 5.38
CA LEU A 18 14.87 -0.33 6.59
C LEU A 18 13.93 -0.76 7.72
N MET A 19 12.81 -0.05 7.89
CA MET A 19 11.78 -0.43 8.86
C MET A 19 11.14 -1.79 8.54
N VAL A 20 10.91 -2.12 7.26
CA VAL A 20 10.43 -3.46 6.86
C VAL A 20 11.42 -4.53 7.29
N VAL A 21 12.73 -4.34 7.03
CA VAL A 21 13.77 -5.30 7.44
C VAL A 21 13.80 -5.42 8.96
N LEU A 22 13.81 -4.32 9.69
CA LEU A 22 13.77 -4.32 11.16
C LEU A 22 12.54 -5.03 11.71
N GLY A 23 11.38 -4.85 11.08
CA GLY A 23 10.13 -5.54 11.45
C GLY A 23 10.21 -7.06 11.35
N HIS A 24 11.13 -7.59 10.53
CA HIS A 24 11.33 -9.03 10.39
C HIS A 24 12.50 -9.59 11.20
N CYS A 25 13.44 -8.75 11.68
CA CYS A 25 14.68 -9.19 12.31
C CYS A 25 14.85 -8.70 13.75
N ALA A 26 14.08 -7.71 14.21
CA ALA A 26 14.29 -7.06 15.50
C ALA A 26 13.53 -7.74 16.67
N PRO A 27 13.89 -7.44 17.94
CA PRO A 27 13.14 -7.87 19.12
C PRO A 27 11.70 -7.32 19.13
N ARG A 28 10.76 -8.05 19.75
CA ARG A 28 9.32 -7.74 19.76
C ARG A 28 8.95 -6.27 20.02
N PRO A 29 9.47 -5.56 21.03
CA PRO A 29 9.05 -4.18 21.29
C PRO A 29 9.32 -3.23 20.12
N LEU A 30 10.43 -3.42 19.40
CA LEU A 30 10.79 -2.64 18.22
C LEU A 30 9.95 -3.05 17.00
N VAL A 31 9.66 -4.33 16.86
CA VAL A 31 8.79 -4.88 15.82
C VAL A 31 7.40 -4.27 15.94
N ASP A 32 6.79 -4.31 17.12
CA ASP A 32 5.44 -3.78 17.36
C ASP A 32 5.36 -2.29 17.00
N PHE A 33 6.37 -1.50 17.39
CA PHE A 33 6.47 -0.09 17.04
C PHE A 33 6.56 0.12 15.53
N VAL A 34 7.41 -0.63 14.85
CA VAL A 34 7.62 -0.51 13.39
C VAL A 34 6.36 -0.91 12.63
N TYR A 35 5.66 -1.96 13.07
CA TYR A 35 4.44 -2.45 12.43
C TYR A 35 3.29 -1.43 12.44
N LEU A 36 3.30 -0.45 13.36
CA LEU A 36 2.26 0.58 13.42
C LEU A 36 2.20 1.46 12.16
N PHE A 37 3.33 1.73 11.51
CA PHE A 37 3.35 2.73 10.45
C PHE A 37 4.18 2.42 9.21
N HIS A 38 5.08 1.41 9.22
CA HIS A 38 5.95 1.18 8.05
C HIS A 38 5.16 0.89 6.77
N MET A 39 4.10 0.08 6.85
CA MET A 39 3.24 -0.19 5.69
C MET A 39 2.36 1.01 5.34
N GLY A 40 1.83 1.71 6.34
CA GLY A 40 1.07 2.95 6.17
C GLY A 40 1.84 4.02 5.42
N LEU A 41 3.16 4.12 5.68
CA LEU A 41 4.05 5.06 4.99
C LEU A 41 4.08 4.83 3.47
N PHE A 42 4.20 3.59 3.02
CA PHE A 42 4.22 3.28 1.59
C PHE A 42 2.87 3.56 0.91
N PHE A 43 1.76 3.29 1.59
CA PHE A 43 0.43 3.64 1.10
C PHE A 43 0.27 5.17 1.01
N PHE A 44 0.69 5.90 2.02
CA PHE A 44 0.67 7.35 2.05
C PHE A 44 1.53 7.95 0.91
N VAL A 45 2.76 7.48 0.73
CA VAL A 45 3.65 7.91 -0.36
C VAL A 45 3.04 7.62 -1.73
N SER A 46 2.36 6.48 -1.89
CA SER A 46 1.67 6.16 -3.14
C SER A 46 0.54 7.13 -3.45
N GLY A 47 -0.17 7.58 -2.41
CA GLY A 47 -1.18 8.64 -2.52
C GLY A 47 -0.57 10.00 -2.84
N TYR A 48 0.54 10.33 -2.20
CA TYR A 48 1.24 11.60 -2.43
C TYR A 48 1.67 11.79 -3.90
N PHE A 49 2.08 10.71 -4.56
CA PHE A 49 2.43 10.72 -5.98
C PHE A 49 1.26 10.40 -6.93
N LEU A 50 0.03 10.28 -6.39
CA LEU A 50 -1.14 10.04 -7.21
C LEU A 50 -1.47 11.29 -8.04
N LYS A 51 -1.44 11.15 -9.37
CA LYS A 51 -1.85 12.20 -10.30
C LYS A 51 -3.19 11.84 -10.91
N ILE A 52 -4.16 12.73 -10.76
CA ILE A 52 -5.45 12.61 -11.42
C ILE A 52 -5.34 13.29 -12.78
N THR A 53 -5.56 12.53 -13.84
CA THR A 53 -5.62 13.03 -15.22
C THR A 53 -7.09 13.12 -15.60
N ASP A 54 -7.58 14.33 -15.85
CA ASP A 54 -8.97 14.60 -16.25
C ASP A 54 -9.04 15.01 -17.75
N ASN A 55 -8.13 14.47 -18.56
CA ASN A 55 -8.07 14.74 -20.00
C ASN A 55 -8.76 13.58 -20.73
N GLY A 56 -10.01 13.77 -21.16
CA GLY A 56 -10.75 12.77 -21.92
C GLY A 56 -11.92 12.12 -21.15
N SER A 57 -12.39 10.98 -21.66
CA SER A 57 -13.49 10.23 -21.06
C SER A 57 -13.08 9.60 -19.73
N PHE A 58 -14.02 9.51 -18.77
CA PHE A 58 -13.85 8.78 -17.51
C PHE A 58 -13.27 7.37 -17.73
N LEU A 59 -13.87 6.61 -18.66
CA LEU A 59 -13.47 5.24 -18.95
C LEU A 59 -12.07 5.14 -19.54
N GLU A 60 -11.64 6.10 -20.36
CA GLU A 60 -10.29 6.11 -20.94
C GLU A 60 -9.22 6.38 -19.89
N ASN A 61 -9.47 7.36 -19.02
CA ASN A 61 -8.57 7.69 -17.91
C ASN A 61 -8.42 6.51 -16.95
N GLU A 62 -9.54 5.87 -16.60
CA GLU A 62 -9.57 4.70 -15.73
C GLU A 62 -8.84 3.50 -16.36
N LYS A 63 -9.14 3.14 -17.60
CA LYS A 63 -8.46 2.06 -18.33
C LYS A 63 -6.94 2.28 -18.40
N LYS A 64 -6.52 3.51 -18.71
CA LYS A 64 -5.10 3.87 -18.76
C LYS A 64 -4.43 3.72 -17.40
N TYR A 65 -5.09 4.13 -16.32
CA TYR A 65 -4.60 4.01 -14.96
C TYR A 65 -4.51 2.53 -14.53
N ILE A 66 -5.56 1.74 -14.74
CA ILE A 66 -5.59 0.31 -14.43
C ILE A 66 -4.49 -0.42 -15.20
N LYS A 67 -4.34 -0.19 -16.52
CA LYS A 67 -3.30 -0.81 -17.33
C LYS A 67 -1.90 -0.53 -16.80
N ARG A 68 -1.64 0.70 -16.34
CA ARG A 68 -0.38 1.07 -15.70
C ARG A 68 -0.18 0.30 -14.39
N LYS A 69 -1.21 0.25 -13.53
CA LYS A 69 -1.14 -0.45 -12.22
C LYS A 69 -1.04 -1.97 -12.38
N LEU A 70 -1.67 -2.55 -13.40
CA LEU A 70 -1.49 -3.95 -13.77
C LEU A 70 -0.02 -4.29 -14.06
N ARG A 71 0.67 -3.44 -14.82
CA ARG A 71 2.09 -3.67 -15.15
C ARG A 71 3.03 -3.42 -13.98
N THR A 72 2.74 -2.43 -13.12
CA THR A 72 3.66 -1.99 -12.08
C THR A 72 3.46 -2.65 -10.73
N LEU A 73 2.27 -3.17 -10.44
CA LEU A 73 1.94 -3.79 -9.16
C LEU A 73 1.43 -5.22 -9.31
N TRP A 74 0.42 -5.44 -10.16
CA TRP A 74 -0.21 -6.75 -10.27
C TRP A 74 0.70 -7.78 -10.94
N LEU A 75 1.32 -7.43 -12.04
CA LEU A 75 2.24 -8.35 -12.74
C LEU A 75 3.43 -8.76 -11.85
N PRO A 76 4.17 -7.85 -11.18
CA PRO A 76 5.18 -8.24 -10.21
C PRO A 76 4.60 -9.10 -9.08
N PHE A 77 3.43 -8.76 -8.53
CA PHE A 77 2.77 -9.56 -7.50
C PHE A 77 2.55 -11.01 -7.96
N VAL A 78 2.00 -11.22 -9.17
CA VAL A 78 1.75 -12.55 -9.72
C VAL A 78 3.08 -13.29 -9.95
N ILE A 79 4.06 -12.64 -10.57
CA ILE A 79 5.37 -13.24 -10.86
C ILE A 79 6.06 -13.68 -9.56
N PHE A 80 6.14 -12.79 -8.56
CA PHE A 80 6.76 -13.13 -7.28
C PHE A 80 5.99 -14.21 -6.52
N THR A 81 4.66 -14.19 -6.55
CA THR A 81 3.85 -15.25 -5.94
C THR A 81 4.15 -16.62 -6.55
N LEU A 82 4.13 -16.70 -7.88
CA LEU A 82 4.40 -17.96 -8.58
C LEU A 82 5.86 -18.41 -8.41
N PHE A 83 6.80 -17.48 -8.45
CA PHE A 83 8.21 -17.75 -8.24
C PHE A 83 8.48 -18.29 -6.83
N ILE A 84 7.94 -17.65 -5.79
CA ILE A 84 8.10 -18.10 -4.40
C ILE A 84 7.43 -19.46 -4.19
N LEU A 85 6.23 -19.69 -4.72
CA LEU A 85 5.57 -20.99 -4.61
C LEU A 85 6.37 -22.09 -5.33
N GLY A 86 6.93 -21.78 -6.50
CA GLY A 86 7.81 -22.72 -7.22
C GLY A 86 9.13 -23.00 -6.47
N LEU A 87 9.75 -21.97 -5.89
CA LEU A 87 10.93 -22.12 -5.07
C LEU A 87 10.65 -22.84 -3.75
N GLN A 88 9.50 -22.62 -3.14
CA GLN A 88 9.09 -23.28 -1.91
C GLN A 88 9.01 -24.80 -2.11
N ASP A 89 8.50 -25.26 -3.24
CA ASP A 89 8.50 -26.69 -3.57
C ASP A 89 9.93 -27.24 -3.74
N PHE A 90 10.84 -26.46 -4.29
CA PHE A 90 12.23 -26.87 -4.53
C PHE A 90 13.11 -26.78 -3.28
N PHE A 91 13.10 -25.65 -2.54
CA PHE A 91 14.03 -25.40 -1.42
C PHE A 91 13.51 -25.92 -0.09
N VAL A 92 12.23 -25.80 0.21
CA VAL A 92 11.65 -26.22 1.49
C VAL A 92 11.56 -27.73 1.57
N ASN A 93 11.28 -28.41 0.47
CA ASN A 93 11.33 -29.87 0.40
C ASN A 93 12.73 -30.45 0.66
N HIS A 94 13.79 -29.68 0.38
CA HIS A 94 15.16 -30.15 0.54
C HIS A 94 15.76 -29.82 1.92
N TYR A 95 15.31 -28.74 2.56
CA TYR A 95 15.93 -28.20 3.77
C TYR A 95 15.02 -28.03 4.99
N MET A 96 13.70 -27.96 4.81
CA MET A 96 12.73 -27.73 5.91
C MET A 96 11.45 -28.55 5.70
N ALA A 97 11.30 -29.62 6.44
CA ALA A 97 10.26 -30.65 6.26
C ALA A 97 8.80 -30.25 6.56
N GLU A 98 8.45 -28.97 6.81
CA GLU A 98 7.21 -28.67 7.53
C GLU A 98 6.03 -28.11 6.72
N THR A 99 6.17 -27.60 5.51
CA THR A 99 5.01 -27.08 4.75
C THR A 99 5.13 -27.35 3.26
N ARG A 100 4.66 -28.50 2.86
CA ARG A 100 4.60 -28.95 1.48
C ARG A 100 3.30 -28.55 0.83
N TYR A 101 3.35 -27.84 -0.30
CA TYR A 101 2.20 -27.67 -1.20
C TYR A 101 2.49 -28.31 -2.57
N PRO A 102 2.56 -29.66 -2.67
CA PRO A 102 2.92 -30.32 -3.92
C PRO A 102 1.78 -30.24 -4.94
N GLY A 103 2.14 -29.99 -6.20
CA GLY A 103 1.24 -30.13 -7.34
C GLY A 103 -0.05 -29.30 -7.25
N LEU A 104 -1.19 -29.96 -7.17
CA LEU A 104 -2.52 -29.35 -7.16
C LEU A 104 -2.75 -28.41 -5.95
N GLU A 105 -2.13 -28.69 -4.80
CA GLU A 105 -2.24 -27.84 -3.61
C GLU A 105 -1.48 -26.50 -3.81
N GLY A 106 -0.35 -26.52 -4.47
CA GLY A 106 0.36 -25.31 -4.86
C GLY A 106 -0.45 -24.42 -5.79
N VAL A 107 -1.17 -25.02 -6.75
CA VAL A 107 -2.08 -24.28 -7.63
C VAL A 107 -3.26 -23.71 -6.85
N LYS A 108 -3.87 -24.47 -5.94
CA LYS A 108 -4.93 -23.96 -5.05
C LYS A 108 -4.43 -22.79 -4.20
N MET A 109 -3.21 -22.91 -3.64
CA MET A 109 -2.58 -21.85 -2.87
C MET A 109 -2.37 -20.59 -3.72
N ALA A 110 -1.87 -20.73 -4.94
CA ALA A 110 -1.71 -19.61 -5.86
C ALA A 110 -3.05 -18.90 -6.12
N ILE A 111 -4.11 -19.65 -6.39
CA ILE A 111 -5.46 -19.09 -6.61
C ILE A 111 -5.96 -18.37 -5.34
N MET A 112 -5.73 -18.93 -4.16
CA MET A 112 -6.12 -18.30 -2.89
C MET A 112 -5.36 -16.98 -2.65
N VAL A 113 -4.05 -16.96 -2.91
CA VAL A 113 -3.20 -15.75 -2.75
C VAL A 113 -3.60 -14.68 -3.76
N LEU A 114 -3.87 -15.04 -5.01
CA LEU A 114 -4.33 -14.12 -6.05
C LEU A 114 -5.74 -13.59 -5.75
N GLY A 115 -6.58 -14.36 -5.04
CA GLY A 115 -7.90 -13.93 -4.56
C GLY A 115 -7.83 -13.08 -3.30
N PHE A 116 -8.97 -12.93 -2.62
CA PHE A 116 -9.09 -12.17 -1.37
C PHE A 116 -8.94 -13.03 -0.10
N LYS A 117 -8.58 -14.29 -0.25
CA LYS A 117 -8.34 -15.16 0.91
C LYS A 117 -6.99 -14.83 1.51
N GLN A 118 -6.97 -14.62 2.81
CA GLN A 118 -5.71 -14.50 3.56
C GLN A 118 -5.11 -15.90 3.67
N VAL A 119 -3.81 -15.98 3.38
CA VAL A 119 -3.05 -17.22 3.48
C VAL A 119 -1.99 -17.03 4.54
N ASP A 120 -2.01 -17.88 5.56
CA ASP A 120 -1.00 -17.90 6.63
C ASP A 120 0.24 -18.65 6.15
N ASN A 121 0.95 -18.02 5.21
CA ASN A 121 2.23 -18.49 4.73
C ASN A 121 3.29 -17.42 5.01
N PRO A 122 4.28 -17.68 5.88
CA PRO A 122 5.26 -16.67 6.30
C PRO A 122 6.12 -16.16 5.14
N ILE A 123 6.36 -16.98 4.11
CA ILE A 123 7.18 -16.62 2.94
C ILE A 123 6.39 -15.70 1.99
N LEU A 124 5.07 -15.92 1.86
CA LEU A 124 4.18 -15.10 1.04
C LEU A 124 3.64 -13.89 1.79
N CYS A 125 3.85 -13.82 3.10
CA CYS A 125 3.33 -12.75 3.95
C CYS A 125 3.69 -11.34 3.44
N PRO A 126 4.91 -11.01 3.02
CA PRO A 126 5.23 -9.65 2.56
C PRO A 126 4.56 -9.26 1.25
N ILE A 127 4.14 -10.21 0.42
CA ILE A 127 3.63 -9.96 -0.94
C ILE A 127 2.21 -9.38 -0.93
N TRP A 128 1.43 -9.59 0.15
CA TRP A 128 0.07 -9.07 0.25
C TRP A 128 0.00 -7.55 0.02
N PHE A 129 1.07 -6.83 0.34
CA PHE A 129 1.17 -5.38 0.20
C PHE A 129 0.98 -4.91 -1.25
N LEU A 130 1.58 -5.59 -2.23
CA LEU A 130 1.45 -5.21 -3.64
C LEU A 130 0.00 -5.35 -4.10
N LYS A 131 -0.68 -6.41 -3.67
CA LYS A 131 -2.10 -6.65 -3.96
C LYS A 131 -2.98 -5.55 -3.34
N SER A 132 -2.79 -5.26 -2.06
CA SER A 132 -3.50 -4.19 -1.36
C SER A 132 -3.29 -2.85 -2.04
N LEU A 133 -2.04 -2.52 -2.38
CA LEU A 133 -1.71 -1.28 -3.06
C LEU A 133 -2.36 -1.18 -4.45
N PHE A 134 -2.44 -2.31 -5.18
CA PHE A 134 -3.09 -2.36 -6.48
C PHE A 134 -4.59 -2.02 -6.38
N PHE A 135 -5.33 -2.77 -5.55
CA PHE A 135 -6.78 -2.57 -5.42
C PHE A 135 -7.12 -1.22 -4.82
N SER A 136 -6.45 -0.83 -3.75
CA SER A 136 -6.72 0.45 -3.07
C SER A 136 -6.38 1.65 -3.94
N CYS A 137 -5.29 1.61 -4.73
CA CYS A 137 -4.98 2.68 -5.68
C CYS A 137 -6.03 2.83 -6.76
N ILE A 138 -6.54 1.72 -7.32
CA ILE A 138 -7.60 1.75 -8.33
C ILE A 138 -8.87 2.33 -7.71
N LEU A 139 -9.27 1.84 -6.54
CA LEU A 139 -10.48 2.29 -5.86
C LEU A 139 -10.42 3.80 -5.55
N VAL A 140 -9.30 4.28 -5.01
CA VAL A 140 -9.10 5.72 -4.75
C VAL A 140 -9.20 6.52 -6.05
N TYR A 141 -8.51 6.08 -7.12
CA TYR A 141 -8.51 6.78 -8.40
C TYR A 141 -9.92 6.88 -9.01
N THR A 142 -10.67 5.76 -9.03
CA THR A 142 -12.05 5.69 -9.51
C THR A 142 -12.98 6.63 -8.74
N ILE A 143 -12.92 6.59 -7.39
CA ILE A 143 -13.71 7.47 -6.54
C ILE A 143 -13.36 8.94 -6.81
N MET A 144 -12.08 9.25 -6.99
CA MET A 144 -11.64 10.62 -7.26
C MET A 144 -12.05 11.14 -8.63
N LEU A 145 -12.19 10.26 -9.63
CA LEU A 145 -12.76 10.63 -10.93
C LEU A 145 -14.28 10.85 -10.85
N TRP A 146 -14.95 10.03 -10.03
CA TRP A 146 -16.40 10.09 -9.89
C TRP A 146 -16.84 11.29 -9.05
N ILE A 147 -16.24 11.52 -7.88
CA ILE A 147 -16.55 12.64 -6.99
C ILE A 147 -15.63 13.82 -7.31
N ARG A 148 -16.11 14.79 -8.09
CA ARG A 148 -15.29 15.94 -8.50
C ARG A 148 -15.06 16.97 -7.39
N LYS A 149 -16.06 17.17 -6.50
CA LYS A 149 -15.98 18.17 -5.43
C LYS A 149 -15.20 17.65 -4.23
N GLU A 150 -14.17 18.39 -3.83
CA GLU A 150 -13.21 17.98 -2.79
C GLU A 150 -13.84 17.71 -1.41
N LYS A 151 -14.78 18.58 -1.00
CA LYS A 151 -15.49 18.40 0.28
C LYS A 151 -16.22 17.06 0.34
N PHE A 152 -16.85 16.64 -0.77
CA PHE A 152 -17.54 15.35 -0.85
C PHE A 152 -16.55 14.17 -0.92
N ARG A 153 -15.37 14.35 -1.53
CA ARG A 153 -14.31 13.33 -1.47
C ARG A 153 -13.87 13.07 -0.03
N LEU A 154 -13.54 14.12 0.70
CA LEU A 154 -13.13 14.00 2.09
C LEU A 154 -14.22 13.32 2.92
N LEU A 155 -15.46 13.79 2.82
CA LEU A 155 -16.59 13.20 3.53
C LEU A 155 -16.76 11.72 3.18
N PHE A 156 -16.66 11.36 1.90
CA PHE A 156 -16.78 9.98 1.44
C PHE A 156 -15.70 9.08 2.05
N PHE A 157 -14.42 9.47 1.99
CA PHE A 157 -13.34 8.66 2.53
C PHE A 157 -13.37 8.55 4.05
N VAL A 158 -13.76 9.61 4.76
CA VAL A 158 -13.97 9.58 6.22
C VAL A 158 -15.15 8.67 6.57
N ALA A 159 -16.27 8.79 5.88
CA ALA A 159 -17.43 7.93 6.09
C ALA A 159 -17.13 6.46 5.78
N LEU A 160 -16.40 6.19 4.69
CA LEU A 160 -15.95 4.85 4.33
C LEU A 160 -15.07 4.25 5.43
N TYR A 161 -14.09 5.00 5.93
CA TYR A 161 -13.21 4.56 7.01
C TYR A 161 -14.00 4.26 8.30
N ALA A 162 -14.89 5.17 8.69
CA ALA A 162 -15.74 4.98 9.87
C ALA A 162 -16.65 3.75 9.72
N MET A 163 -17.29 3.58 8.57
CA MET A 163 -18.11 2.41 8.26
C MET A 163 -17.33 1.11 8.37
N VAL A 164 -16.13 1.05 7.78
CA VAL A 164 -15.26 -0.13 7.83
C VAL A 164 -14.89 -0.46 9.27
N THR A 165 -14.52 0.55 10.07
CA THR A 165 -14.17 0.36 11.49
C THR A 165 -15.36 -0.18 12.31
N VAL A 166 -16.56 0.36 12.08
CA VAL A 166 -17.78 -0.13 12.73
C VAL A 166 -18.08 -1.58 12.34
N LEU A 167 -18.01 -1.91 11.06
CA LEU A 167 -18.26 -3.27 10.57
C LEU A 167 -17.24 -4.29 11.12
N GLN A 168 -15.98 -3.89 11.26
CA GLN A 168 -14.95 -4.73 11.89
C GLN A 168 -15.27 -4.99 13.37
N ASN A 169 -15.67 -3.96 14.12
CA ASN A 169 -16.04 -4.10 15.53
C ASN A 169 -17.30 -4.96 15.74
N LEU A 170 -18.21 -4.94 14.76
CA LEU A 170 -19.41 -5.79 14.77
C LEU A 170 -19.16 -7.23 14.28
N ASN A 171 -17.90 -7.59 13.98
CA ASN A 171 -17.52 -8.89 13.40
C ASN A 171 -18.34 -9.27 12.16
N PHE A 172 -18.62 -8.28 11.30
CA PHE A 172 -19.39 -8.51 10.09
C PHE A 172 -18.68 -9.55 9.19
N PRO A 173 -19.37 -10.53 8.60
CA PRO A 173 -18.78 -11.67 7.91
C PRO A 173 -18.22 -11.31 6.51
N LEU A 174 -17.26 -10.38 6.48
CA LEU A 174 -16.48 -10.08 5.29
C LEU A 174 -15.02 -10.55 5.46
N PRO A 175 -14.37 -10.98 4.38
CA PRO A 175 -12.95 -11.31 4.42
C PRO A 175 -12.11 -10.14 4.98
N THR A 176 -11.21 -10.43 5.91
CA THR A 176 -10.31 -9.42 6.53
C THR A 176 -9.50 -8.64 5.49
N ALA A 177 -9.17 -9.28 4.36
CA ALA A 177 -8.51 -8.61 3.25
C ALA A 177 -9.34 -7.44 2.68
N ILE A 178 -10.66 -7.58 2.57
CA ILE A 178 -11.53 -6.50 2.05
C ILE A 178 -11.53 -5.31 3.01
N PHE A 179 -11.66 -5.55 4.31
CA PHE A 179 -11.58 -4.48 5.31
C PHE A 179 -10.25 -3.73 5.23
N ARG A 180 -9.14 -4.47 5.10
CA ARG A 180 -7.82 -3.89 4.94
C ARG A 180 -7.73 -3.01 3.69
N GLU A 181 -8.18 -3.51 2.53
CA GLU A 181 -8.16 -2.75 1.27
C GLU A 181 -8.94 -1.43 1.39
N LEU A 182 -10.12 -1.47 2.02
CA LEU A 182 -10.95 -0.30 2.24
C LEU A 182 -10.29 0.69 3.23
N THR A 183 -9.69 0.21 4.32
CA THR A 183 -8.95 1.06 5.27
C THR A 183 -7.77 1.76 4.60
N VAL A 184 -7.01 1.04 3.79
CA VAL A 184 -5.84 1.56 3.07
C VAL A 184 -6.22 2.67 2.09
N THR A 185 -7.44 2.65 1.53
CA THR A 185 -7.89 3.73 0.62
C THR A 185 -7.87 5.09 1.30
N PHE A 186 -8.23 5.16 2.59
CA PHE A 186 -8.17 6.39 3.36
C PHE A 186 -6.73 6.91 3.49
N ILE A 187 -5.76 6.03 3.79
CA ILE A 187 -4.35 6.41 3.92
C ILE A 187 -3.79 6.95 2.59
N ILE A 188 -4.12 6.29 1.46
CA ILE A 188 -3.73 6.76 0.13
C ILE A 188 -4.35 8.13 -0.16
N TYR A 189 -5.63 8.31 0.15
CA TYR A 189 -6.30 9.60 -0.03
C TYR A 189 -5.65 10.71 0.81
N MET A 190 -5.28 10.43 2.06
CA MET A 190 -4.55 11.39 2.91
C MET A 190 -3.19 11.78 2.32
N GLY A 191 -2.47 10.82 1.71
CA GLY A 191 -1.24 11.13 0.98
C GLY A 191 -1.49 12.11 -0.19
N PHE A 192 -2.55 11.91 -0.97
CA PHE A 192 -2.94 12.82 -2.04
C PHE A 192 -3.27 14.23 -1.51
N VAL A 193 -4.03 14.33 -0.42
CA VAL A 193 -4.38 15.59 0.23
C VAL A 193 -3.11 16.31 0.70
N ALA A 194 -2.18 15.59 1.32
CA ALA A 194 -0.91 16.14 1.79
C ALA A 194 -0.07 16.74 0.63
N CYS A 195 -0.04 16.07 -0.53
CA CYS A 195 0.60 16.60 -1.73
C CYS A 195 -0.09 17.87 -2.22
N LYS A 196 -1.41 17.84 -2.33
CA LYS A 196 -2.21 18.96 -2.84
C LYS A 196 -2.02 20.23 -2.00
N TYR A 197 -2.03 20.11 -0.70
CA TYR A 197 -1.87 21.24 0.22
C TYR A 197 -0.40 21.56 0.56
N LYS A 198 0.55 20.89 -0.08
CA LYS A 198 1.99 21.08 0.13
C LYS A 198 2.39 20.98 1.61
N VAL A 199 1.75 20.07 2.35
CA VAL A 199 1.93 19.94 3.81
C VAL A 199 3.39 19.70 4.17
N VAL A 200 4.06 18.78 3.49
CA VAL A 200 5.47 18.42 3.73
C VAL A 200 6.40 19.61 3.49
N GLN A 201 6.16 20.40 2.43
CA GLN A 201 6.97 21.57 2.11
C GLN A 201 6.75 22.74 3.10
N LYS A 202 5.55 22.87 3.65
CA LYS A 202 5.27 23.87 4.69
C LYS A 202 5.98 23.51 6.00
N TRP A 203 5.99 22.23 6.36
CA TRP A 203 6.70 21.74 7.55
C TRP A 203 8.20 21.95 7.46
N GLY A 204 8.82 21.64 6.31
CA GLY A 204 10.26 21.90 6.09
C GLY A 204 10.63 23.37 6.31
N ARG A 205 9.86 24.30 5.76
CA ARG A 205 10.09 25.74 5.94
C ARG A 205 9.92 26.23 7.39
N LEU A 206 8.97 25.66 8.13
CA LEU A 206 8.80 26.00 9.55
C LEU A 206 9.97 25.50 10.40
N SER A 207 10.50 24.33 10.09
CA SER A 207 11.68 23.76 10.75
C SER A 207 12.94 24.59 10.49
N GLU A 208 13.16 25.08 9.26
CA GLU A 208 14.29 25.93 8.91
C GLU A 208 14.22 27.29 9.64
N ASN A 209 13.05 27.90 9.70
CA ASN A 209 12.86 29.19 10.40
C ASN A 209 13.06 29.03 11.92
N HIS A 210 12.70 27.91 12.51
CA HIS A 210 12.91 27.69 13.95
C HIS A 210 14.39 27.46 14.29
N ASN A 211 15.12 26.78 13.44
CA ASN A 211 16.57 26.59 13.60
C ASN A 211 17.36 27.89 13.41
N SER A 212 16.94 28.75 12.50
CA SER A 212 17.61 30.06 12.30
C SER A 212 17.41 31.06 13.46
N GLN A 213 16.31 30.94 14.21
CA GLN A 213 16.06 31.74 15.40
C GLN A 213 16.80 31.26 16.67
N ASN A 214 17.20 29.97 16.71
CA ASN A 214 17.93 29.41 17.85
C ASN A 214 19.46 29.52 17.71
N VAL A 215 19.98 30.06 16.61
CA VAL A 215 21.42 30.25 16.32
C VAL A 215 21.81 31.74 16.38
N SER A 216 20.90 32.65 16.60
CA SER A 216 21.12 34.07 16.83
C SER A 216 21.03 34.39 18.31
#